data_473ca9c7b1cf29002f18f49ddc805bf9
#
_entry.id   473ca9c7b1cf29002f18f49ddc805bf9
#
_cell.length_a   1.000
_cell.length_b   1.000
_cell.length_c   1.000
_cell.angle_alpha   90.00
_cell.angle_beta   90.00
_cell.angle_gamma   90.00
#
_symmetry.space_group_name_H-M   'P 1'
#
loop_
_entity.id
_entity.type
_entity.pdbx_description
1 polymer ?
#
loop_
_entity_poly.entity_id
_entity_poly.type
_entity_poly.pdbx_seq_one_letter_code
_entity_poly.pdbx_strand_id
1 'polypeptide(L)'
;PTYPDGFPQEILDAFSAQTGRKVLCNKPYSGTEVIKDYGKKQVETGALIVYTSADSVFQIAAHEDVVPLEDLYHYCKIARKILTGEYGVGRVIARPFTGEYPNYVRTANRHDFSLVSPADTMLDVLEKNGFDTISIGKIYDIFAGKGIQKSVPTKENKDGVGRWFELQKEDFNGI
;
A
#
# COMPACT_ATOMS: atom_id res chain seq x y z
N PRO A 1 -5.25 -9.30 12.55
CA PRO A 1 -5.05 -8.57 13.82
C PRO A 1 -5.23 -7.07 13.63
N THR A 2 -5.50 -6.36 14.72
CA THR A 2 -5.59 -4.90 14.79
C THR A 2 -4.47 -4.34 15.69
N TYR A 3 -4.01 -3.14 15.39
CA TYR A 3 -2.89 -2.50 16.08
C TYR A 3 -3.27 -1.07 16.51
N PRO A 4 -4.19 -0.93 17.49
CA PRO A 4 -4.74 0.37 17.89
C PRO A 4 -3.69 1.32 18.49
N ASP A 5 -2.62 0.77 19.09
CA ASP A 5 -1.56 1.54 19.74
C ASP A 5 -0.24 1.56 18.93
N GLY A 6 -0.25 1.03 17.72
CA GLY A 6 0.93 0.81 16.89
C GLY A 6 1.38 -0.65 16.87
N PHE A 7 2.39 -0.94 16.06
CA PHE A 7 2.88 -2.31 15.86
C PHE A 7 3.80 -2.75 17.02
N PRO A 8 3.81 -4.06 17.35
CA PRO A 8 4.75 -4.62 18.33
C PRO A 8 6.21 -4.30 17.98
N GLN A 9 7.05 -4.13 19.02
CA GLN A 9 8.44 -3.75 18.85
C GLN A 9 9.22 -4.79 18.03
N GLU A 10 8.93 -6.06 18.18
CA GLU A 10 9.55 -7.15 17.42
C GLU A 10 9.37 -7.02 15.90
N ILE A 11 8.21 -6.52 15.44
CA ILE A 11 7.96 -6.24 14.02
C ILE A 11 8.84 -5.09 13.54
N LEU A 12 8.95 -4.03 14.35
CA LEU A 12 9.78 -2.86 14.01
C LEU A 12 11.26 -3.19 14.03
N ASP A 13 11.71 -4.02 14.95
CA ASP A 13 13.09 -4.48 15.05
C ASP A 13 13.46 -5.35 13.83
N ALA A 14 12.59 -6.30 13.47
CA ALA A 14 12.77 -7.11 12.27
C ALA A 14 12.78 -6.27 10.99
N PHE A 15 11.91 -5.27 10.90
CA PHE A 15 11.84 -4.34 9.79
C PHE A 15 13.10 -3.46 9.72
N SER A 16 13.52 -2.88 10.84
CA SER A 16 14.73 -2.05 10.92
C SER A 16 16.00 -2.84 10.58
N ALA A 17 16.10 -4.08 11.05
CA ALA A 17 17.23 -4.96 10.76
C ALA A 17 17.35 -5.28 9.25
N GLN A 18 16.22 -5.51 8.57
CA GLN A 18 16.21 -5.86 7.15
C GLN A 18 16.33 -4.65 6.22
N THR A 19 15.88 -3.48 6.65
CA THR A 19 15.97 -2.24 5.86
C THR A 19 17.24 -1.43 6.13
N GLY A 20 17.91 -1.67 7.25
CA GLY A 20 19.02 -0.84 7.73
C GLY A 20 18.58 0.56 8.16
N ARG A 21 17.28 0.82 8.29
CA ARG A 21 16.70 2.13 8.61
C ARG A 21 16.01 2.13 9.97
N LYS A 22 16.19 3.21 10.74
CA LYS A 22 15.43 3.43 11.97
C LYS A 22 13.97 3.76 11.66
N VAL A 23 13.09 3.45 12.61
CA VAL A 23 11.66 3.76 12.52
C VAL A 23 11.33 4.99 13.38
N LEU A 24 10.47 5.85 12.87
CA LEU A 24 9.88 6.98 13.57
C LEU A 24 8.37 6.76 13.70
N CYS A 25 7.76 7.36 14.72
CA CYS A 25 6.32 7.40 14.99
C CYS A 25 5.76 6.11 15.60
N ASN A 26 5.39 5.11 14.79
CA ASN A 26 4.72 3.86 15.20
C ASN A 26 3.45 4.08 16.04
N LYS A 27 2.50 4.83 15.56
CA LYS A 27 1.17 5.03 16.19
C LYS A 27 0.10 5.35 15.14
N PRO A 28 -1.18 5.34 15.54
CA PRO A 28 -2.25 5.84 14.69
C PRO A 28 -2.04 7.31 14.36
N TYR A 29 -2.11 7.67 13.08
CA TYR A 29 -1.87 9.03 12.64
C TYR A 29 -2.62 9.35 11.34
N SER A 30 -3.00 10.61 11.15
CA SER A 30 -3.37 11.14 9.84
C SER A 30 -2.13 11.24 8.94
N GLY A 31 -2.25 10.78 7.69
CA GLY A 31 -1.11 10.82 6.77
C GLY A 31 -0.64 12.21 6.35
N THR A 32 -1.44 13.26 6.56
CA THR A 32 -1.03 14.65 6.35
C THR A 32 -0.34 15.23 7.58
N GLU A 33 -0.83 14.92 8.77
CA GLU A 33 -0.25 15.41 10.02
C GLU A 33 1.07 14.70 10.33
N VAL A 34 1.19 13.41 10.06
CA VAL A 34 2.42 12.65 10.34
C VAL A 34 3.65 13.21 9.59
N ILE A 35 3.47 13.68 8.35
CA ILE A 35 4.59 14.27 7.60
C ILE A 35 4.93 15.69 8.08
N LYS A 36 3.98 16.44 8.62
CA LYS A 36 4.26 17.73 9.26
C LYS A 36 5.10 17.55 10.53
N ASP A 37 4.70 16.60 11.38
CA ASP A 37 5.32 16.39 12.70
C ASP A 37 6.65 15.64 12.62
N TYR A 38 6.78 14.66 11.73
CA TYR A 38 7.95 13.78 11.62
C TYR A 38 8.79 14.02 10.37
N GLY A 39 8.30 14.74 9.36
CA GLY A 39 8.97 14.91 8.08
C GLY A 39 10.35 15.55 8.20
N LYS A 40 10.51 16.60 9.00
CA LYS A 40 11.82 17.22 9.24
C LYS A 40 12.83 16.21 9.78
N LYS A 41 12.46 15.45 10.81
CA LYS A 41 13.32 14.42 11.40
C LYS A 41 13.61 13.28 10.44
N GLN A 42 12.64 12.92 9.58
CA GLN A 42 12.83 11.91 8.53
C GLN A 42 13.89 12.37 7.53
N VAL A 43 13.81 13.60 7.04
CA VAL A 43 14.77 14.17 6.09
C VAL A 43 16.17 14.26 6.69
N GLU A 44 16.29 14.70 7.95
CA GLU A 44 17.59 14.85 8.65
C GLU A 44 18.26 13.49 8.94
N THR A 45 17.50 12.44 9.19
CA THR A 45 18.04 11.16 9.68
C THR A 45 17.99 10.02 8.66
N GLY A 46 17.19 10.15 7.60
CA GLY A 46 16.91 9.07 6.68
C GLY A 46 16.08 7.92 7.26
N ALA A 47 15.53 8.08 8.48
CA ALA A 47 14.65 7.09 9.10
C ALA A 47 13.31 6.98 8.35
N LEU A 48 12.57 5.89 8.54
CA LEU A 48 11.26 5.67 7.93
C LEU A 48 10.14 6.04 8.90
N ILE A 49 9.17 6.84 8.47
CA ILE A 49 7.99 7.14 9.27
C ILE A 49 7.01 5.98 9.12
N VAL A 50 6.86 5.15 10.17
CA VAL A 50 5.86 4.09 10.21
C VAL A 50 4.67 4.55 11.02
N TYR A 51 3.46 4.37 10.49
CA TYR A 51 2.22 4.73 11.19
C TYR A 51 1.06 3.84 10.72
N THR A 52 -0.01 3.82 11.49
CA THR A 52 -1.20 3.04 11.18
C THR A 52 -2.45 3.93 11.11
N SER A 53 -3.58 3.34 10.84
CA SER A 53 -4.91 3.93 10.84
C SER A 53 -5.91 2.98 11.49
N ALA A 54 -7.18 3.37 11.62
CA ALA A 54 -8.19 2.56 12.28
C ALA A 54 -8.37 1.16 11.68
N ASP A 55 -8.06 1.00 10.39
CA ASP A 55 -8.08 -0.29 9.67
C ASP A 55 -6.75 -1.08 9.77
N SER A 56 -5.85 -0.65 10.65
CA SER A 56 -4.57 -1.32 10.96
C SER A 56 -3.72 -1.68 9.74
N VAL A 57 -3.60 -0.75 8.78
CA VAL A 57 -2.67 -0.85 7.66
C VAL A 57 -1.27 -0.38 8.08
N PHE A 58 -0.23 -1.02 7.56
CA PHE A 58 1.16 -0.61 7.80
C PHE A 58 1.59 0.41 6.75
N GLN A 59 1.74 1.67 7.15
CA GLN A 59 2.07 2.76 6.23
C GLN A 59 3.50 3.23 6.46
N ILE A 60 4.25 3.44 5.39
CA ILE A 60 5.63 3.92 5.41
C ILE A 60 5.71 5.23 4.65
N ALA A 61 5.99 6.34 5.33
CA ALA A 61 6.23 7.62 4.67
C ALA A 61 7.72 7.97 4.68
N ALA A 62 8.18 8.49 3.54
CA ALA A 62 9.55 8.99 3.37
C ALA A 62 9.60 10.05 2.27
N HIS A 63 10.54 10.98 2.40
CA HIS A 63 10.81 12.02 1.40
C HIS A 63 11.53 11.42 0.19
N GLU A 64 11.08 11.72 -1.02
CA GLU A 64 11.57 11.10 -2.25
C GLU A 64 13.06 11.39 -2.53
N ASP A 65 13.57 12.56 -2.13
CA ASP A 65 14.98 12.92 -2.29
C ASP A 65 15.90 12.25 -1.26
N VAL A 66 15.36 11.69 -0.17
CA VAL A 66 16.11 11.03 0.92
C VAL A 66 16.02 9.52 0.82
N VAL A 67 14.87 9.03 0.40
CA VAL A 67 14.59 7.63 0.14
C VAL A 67 13.96 7.53 -1.24
N PRO A 68 14.73 7.16 -2.27
CA PRO A 68 14.22 6.96 -3.62
C PRO A 68 13.01 6.03 -3.66
N LEU A 69 12.10 6.23 -4.60
CA LEU A 69 10.85 5.46 -4.70
C LEU A 69 11.10 3.95 -4.78
N GLU A 70 12.12 3.53 -5.52
CA GLU A 70 12.48 2.11 -5.64
C GLU A 70 12.85 1.50 -4.29
N ASP A 71 13.61 2.24 -3.47
CA ASP A 71 13.98 1.82 -2.11
C ASP A 71 12.75 1.78 -1.21
N LEU A 72 11.89 2.80 -1.25
CA LEU A 72 10.66 2.82 -0.47
C LEU A 72 9.75 1.64 -0.81
N TYR A 73 9.60 1.32 -2.09
CA TYR A 73 8.82 0.16 -2.53
C TYR A 73 9.49 -1.16 -2.12
N HIS A 74 10.81 -1.23 -2.16
CA HIS A 74 11.55 -2.38 -1.63
C HIS A 74 11.32 -2.58 -0.14
N TYR A 75 11.35 -1.51 0.67
CA TYR A 75 11.05 -1.56 2.10
C TYR A 75 9.60 -1.99 2.37
N CYS A 76 8.65 -1.54 1.57
CA CYS A 76 7.28 -2.02 1.64
C CYS A 76 7.15 -3.52 1.36
N LYS A 77 7.92 -4.06 0.40
CA LYS A 77 7.96 -5.51 0.14
C LYS A 77 8.57 -6.29 1.30
N ILE A 78 9.59 -5.75 1.97
CA ILE A 78 10.15 -6.32 3.20
C ILE A 78 9.08 -6.36 4.30
N ALA A 79 8.42 -5.23 4.56
CA ALA A 79 7.33 -5.16 5.53
C ALA A 79 6.21 -6.15 5.19
N ARG A 80 5.83 -6.28 3.90
CA ARG A 80 4.81 -7.24 3.46
C ARG A 80 5.17 -8.69 3.78
N LYS A 81 6.45 -9.07 3.71
CA LYS A 81 6.92 -10.41 4.07
C LYS A 81 6.87 -10.66 5.59
N ILE A 82 7.20 -9.65 6.39
CA ILE A 82 7.14 -9.72 7.86
C ILE A 82 5.68 -9.81 8.33
N LEU A 83 4.80 -9.02 7.77
CA LEU A 83 3.40 -8.85 8.19
C LEU A 83 2.48 -9.91 7.55
N THR A 84 2.78 -11.19 7.80
CA THR A 84 2.01 -12.36 7.37
C THR A 84 1.61 -13.22 8.57
N GLY A 85 0.75 -14.21 8.37
CA GLY A 85 0.30 -15.10 9.43
C GLY A 85 -0.36 -14.33 10.59
N GLU A 86 0.12 -14.55 11.80
CA GLU A 86 -0.40 -13.92 13.02
C GLU A 86 -0.19 -12.40 13.06
N TYR A 87 0.81 -11.88 12.38
CA TYR A 87 1.06 -10.43 12.24
C TYR A 87 0.40 -9.80 11.00
N GLY A 88 -0.34 -10.58 10.23
CA GLY A 88 -0.87 -10.18 8.94
C GLY A 88 -1.76 -8.94 8.99
N VAL A 89 -1.42 -7.91 8.19
CA VAL A 89 -2.29 -6.76 7.91
C VAL A 89 -2.77 -6.82 6.46
N GLY A 90 -3.94 -6.28 6.20
CA GLY A 90 -4.51 -6.31 4.85
C GLY A 90 -3.63 -5.62 3.81
N ARG A 91 -2.97 -4.51 4.18
CA ARG A 91 -2.13 -3.72 3.26
C ARG A 91 -0.90 -3.15 3.95
N VAL A 92 0.21 -3.13 3.19
CA VAL A 92 1.36 -2.26 3.43
C VAL A 92 1.30 -1.15 2.40
N ILE A 93 1.50 0.10 2.78
CA ILE A 93 1.30 1.25 1.88
C ILE A 93 2.54 2.14 1.86
N ALA A 94 3.11 2.35 0.68
CA ALA A 94 4.09 3.40 0.45
C ALA A 94 3.40 4.77 0.40
N ARG A 95 3.91 5.73 1.17
CA ARG A 95 3.40 7.10 1.29
C ARG A 95 4.51 8.12 1.05
N PRO A 96 5.04 8.22 -0.17
CA PRO A 96 6.09 9.18 -0.47
C PRO A 96 5.58 10.62 -0.35
N PHE A 97 6.50 11.53 0.01
CA PHE A 97 6.24 12.95 0.08
C PHE A 97 7.44 13.76 -0.42
N THR A 98 7.21 15.02 -0.73
CA THR A 98 8.22 15.99 -1.20
C THR A 98 8.01 17.34 -0.51
N GLY A 99 8.82 18.33 -0.88
CA GLY A 99 8.75 19.69 -0.37
C GLY A 99 9.75 19.93 0.74
N GLU A 100 9.72 21.14 1.31
CA GLU A 100 10.62 21.57 2.37
C GLU A 100 9.83 21.91 3.64
N TYR A 101 10.49 21.75 4.79
CA TYR A 101 9.90 22.15 6.07
C TYR A 101 9.48 23.64 6.04
N PRO A 102 8.29 23.99 6.50
CA PRO A 102 7.23 23.13 7.07
C PRO A 102 6.21 22.61 6.05
N ASN A 103 6.42 22.78 4.74
CA ASN A 103 5.42 22.62 3.68
C ASN A 103 5.58 21.28 2.92
N TYR A 104 5.63 20.17 3.66
CA TYR A 104 5.66 18.84 3.02
C TYR A 104 4.34 18.47 2.38
N VAL A 105 4.39 17.86 1.19
CA VAL A 105 3.22 17.45 0.41
C VAL A 105 3.36 15.99 -0.03
N ARG A 106 2.30 15.20 0.14
CA ARG A 106 2.25 13.82 -0.37
C ARG A 106 2.24 13.82 -1.90
N THR A 107 2.99 12.90 -2.50
CA THR A 107 3.00 12.73 -3.95
C THR A 107 1.94 11.73 -4.43
N ALA A 108 1.74 11.67 -5.74
CA ALA A 108 0.86 10.69 -6.38
C ALA A 108 1.48 9.27 -6.44
N ASN A 109 2.76 9.12 -6.07
CA ASN A 109 3.53 7.86 -6.12
C ASN A 109 3.20 6.91 -4.95
N ARG A 110 2.00 7.03 -4.37
CA ARG A 110 1.46 6.07 -3.41
C ARG A 110 1.34 4.70 -4.08
N HIS A 111 1.74 3.65 -3.35
CA HIS A 111 1.54 2.28 -3.81
C HIS A 111 1.12 1.37 -2.66
N ASP A 112 0.11 0.52 -2.92
CA ASP A 112 -0.45 -0.42 -1.93
C ASP A 112 0.08 -1.83 -2.23
N PHE A 113 0.61 -2.50 -1.20
CA PHE A 113 1.06 -3.89 -1.22
C PHE A 113 0.08 -4.73 -0.40
N SER A 114 -0.91 -5.28 -1.05
CA SER A 114 -1.97 -6.04 -0.41
C SER A 114 -1.52 -7.45 -0.03
N LEU A 115 -2.15 -8.00 1.01
CA LEU A 115 -2.02 -9.39 1.36
C LEU A 115 -2.76 -10.23 0.32
N VAL A 116 -2.07 -11.22 -0.26
CA VAL A 116 -2.72 -12.20 -1.12
C VAL A 116 -3.71 -13.00 -0.29
N SER A 117 -4.93 -13.18 -0.79
CA SER A 117 -5.95 -14.00 -0.10
C SER A 117 -5.40 -15.40 0.18
N PRO A 118 -5.51 -15.89 1.44
CA PRO A 118 -5.01 -17.22 1.81
C PRO A 118 -5.86 -18.37 1.23
N ALA A 119 -7.06 -18.05 0.75
CA ALA A 119 -7.96 -19.01 0.11
C ALA A 119 -8.41 -18.47 -1.24
N ASP A 120 -9.03 -19.33 -2.04
CA ASP A 120 -9.63 -18.91 -3.30
C ASP A 120 -10.79 -17.97 -3.06
N THR A 121 -10.80 -16.88 -3.80
CA THR A 121 -11.90 -15.94 -3.87
C THR A 121 -12.85 -16.31 -5.00
N MET A 122 -13.96 -15.61 -5.13
CA MET A 122 -14.86 -15.76 -6.28
C MET A 122 -14.11 -15.53 -7.60
N LEU A 123 -13.16 -14.58 -7.65
CA LEU A 123 -12.38 -14.29 -8.85
C LEU A 123 -11.50 -15.49 -9.25
N ASP A 124 -10.85 -16.14 -8.29
CA ASP A 124 -10.06 -17.35 -8.53
C ASP A 124 -10.94 -18.50 -9.07
N VAL A 125 -12.14 -18.64 -8.52
CA VAL A 125 -13.07 -19.70 -8.97
C VAL A 125 -13.55 -19.41 -10.39
N LEU A 126 -13.87 -18.18 -10.72
CA LEU A 126 -14.29 -17.78 -12.08
C LEU A 126 -13.15 -18.04 -13.09
N GLU A 127 -11.94 -17.56 -12.80
CA GLU A 127 -10.76 -17.78 -13.64
C GLU A 127 -10.50 -19.28 -13.90
N LYS A 128 -10.53 -20.11 -12.84
CA LYS A 128 -10.33 -21.56 -12.95
C LYS A 128 -11.41 -22.27 -13.79
N ASN A 129 -12.58 -21.70 -13.89
CA ASN A 129 -13.68 -22.23 -14.70
C ASN A 129 -13.77 -21.59 -16.10
N GLY A 130 -12.76 -20.84 -16.53
CA GLY A 130 -12.65 -20.28 -17.87
C GLY A 130 -13.51 -19.03 -18.09
N PHE A 131 -13.93 -18.35 -17.01
CA PHE A 131 -14.60 -17.08 -17.10
C PHE A 131 -13.59 -15.93 -17.06
N ASP A 132 -13.89 -14.85 -17.80
CA ASP A 132 -13.10 -13.64 -17.78
C ASP A 132 -13.25 -12.88 -16.47
N THR A 133 -12.12 -12.38 -15.96
CA THR A 133 -12.08 -11.52 -14.77
C THR A 133 -11.36 -10.22 -15.10
N ILE A 134 -12.11 -9.12 -15.11
CA ILE A 134 -11.61 -7.80 -15.52
C ILE A 134 -11.78 -6.82 -14.38
N SER A 135 -10.69 -6.23 -13.91
CA SER A 135 -10.71 -5.24 -12.84
C SER A 135 -10.61 -3.81 -13.37
N ILE A 136 -11.30 -2.89 -12.73
CA ILE A 136 -11.22 -1.44 -12.99
C ILE A 136 -10.65 -0.74 -11.76
N GLY A 137 -9.63 0.08 -11.95
CA GLY A 137 -9.00 0.89 -10.90
C GLY A 137 -8.32 0.05 -9.82
N LYS A 138 -8.64 0.31 -8.56
CA LYS A 138 -7.95 -0.28 -7.38
C LYS A 138 -8.20 -1.77 -7.14
N ILE A 139 -9.14 -2.37 -7.80
CA ILE A 139 -9.53 -3.77 -7.54
C ILE A 139 -8.32 -4.70 -7.71
N TYR A 140 -7.51 -4.48 -8.75
CA TYR A 140 -6.28 -5.24 -8.96
C TYR A 140 -5.35 -5.20 -7.74
N ASP A 141 -5.12 -4.02 -7.18
CA ASP A 141 -4.24 -3.84 -6.02
C ASP A 141 -4.84 -4.46 -4.74
N ILE A 142 -6.16 -4.38 -4.57
CA ILE A 142 -6.87 -4.95 -3.41
C ILE A 142 -6.71 -6.47 -3.37
N PHE A 143 -6.83 -7.13 -4.51
CA PHE A 143 -6.68 -8.59 -4.64
C PHE A 143 -5.22 -9.03 -4.90
N ALA A 144 -4.25 -8.11 -4.89
CA ALA A 144 -2.86 -8.38 -5.25
C ALA A 144 -2.71 -9.08 -6.62
N GLY A 145 -3.60 -8.78 -7.55
CA GLY A 145 -3.67 -9.36 -8.89
C GLY A 145 -4.20 -10.79 -8.95
N LYS A 146 -4.45 -11.46 -7.81
CA LYS A 146 -4.90 -12.85 -7.77
C LYS A 146 -6.31 -13.00 -8.32
N GLY A 147 -6.50 -13.93 -9.26
CA GLY A 147 -7.79 -14.20 -9.89
C GLY A 147 -8.25 -13.10 -10.87
N ILE A 148 -7.34 -12.22 -11.33
CA ILE A 148 -7.65 -11.12 -12.26
C ILE A 148 -6.79 -11.24 -13.51
N GLN A 149 -7.43 -11.46 -14.66
CA GLN A 149 -6.77 -11.66 -15.95
C GLN A 149 -6.47 -10.34 -16.67
N LYS A 150 -7.40 -9.35 -16.57
CA LYS A 150 -7.26 -8.03 -17.21
C LYS A 150 -7.42 -6.94 -16.17
N SER A 151 -6.55 -5.96 -16.16
CA SER A 151 -6.64 -4.78 -15.29
C SER A 151 -6.68 -3.50 -16.10
N VAL A 152 -7.63 -2.63 -15.79
CA VAL A 152 -7.82 -1.32 -16.41
C VAL A 152 -7.59 -0.24 -15.34
N PRO A 153 -6.40 0.36 -15.28
CA PRO A 153 -6.09 1.40 -14.30
C PRO A 153 -6.92 2.66 -14.56
N THR A 154 -7.23 3.39 -13.49
CA THR A 154 -7.99 4.64 -13.56
C THR A 154 -7.35 5.74 -12.72
N LYS A 155 -7.56 6.99 -13.12
CA LYS A 155 -7.04 8.16 -12.41
C LYS A 155 -8.02 8.72 -11.40
N GLU A 156 -9.32 8.67 -11.72
CA GLU A 156 -10.40 9.23 -10.93
C GLU A 156 -11.72 8.46 -11.17
N ASN A 157 -12.74 8.73 -10.36
CA ASN A 157 -14.04 8.04 -10.48
C ASN A 157 -14.72 8.22 -11.84
N LYS A 158 -14.61 9.40 -12.43
CA LYS A 158 -15.20 9.69 -13.76
C LYS A 158 -14.55 8.83 -14.85
N ASP A 159 -13.22 8.70 -14.81
CA ASP A 159 -12.47 7.80 -15.71
C ASP A 159 -12.90 6.34 -15.50
N GLY A 160 -13.05 5.92 -14.24
CA GLY A 160 -13.53 4.57 -13.90
C GLY A 160 -14.89 4.24 -14.48
N VAL A 161 -15.84 5.16 -14.36
CA VAL A 161 -17.19 5.00 -14.97
C VAL A 161 -17.11 4.94 -16.49
N GLY A 162 -16.29 5.80 -17.11
CA GLY A 162 -16.06 5.77 -18.56
C GLY A 162 -15.49 4.42 -19.03
N ARG A 163 -14.48 3.89 -18.34
CA ARG A 163 -13.89 2.58 -18.63
C ARG A 163 -14.89 1.43 -18.48
N TRP A 164 -15.74 1.50 -17.46
CA TRP A 164 -16.80 0.51 -17.28
C TRP A 164 -17.78 0.47 -18.47
N PHE A 165 -18.22 1.63 -18.97
CA PHE A 165 -19.08 1.70 -20.15
C PHE A 165 -18.39 1.22 -21.44
N GLU A 166 -17.08 1.44 -21.57
CA GLU A 166 -16.30 0.93 -22.71
C GLU A 166 -16.21 -0.60 -22.66
N LEU A 167 -15.86 -1.17 -21.49
CA LEU A 167 -15.75 -2.61 -21.31
C LEU A 167 -17.06 -3.36 -21.54
N GLN A 168 -18.21 -2.77 -21.21
CA GLN A 168 -19.52 -3.38 -21.49
C GLN A 168 -19.82 -3.57 -22.97
N LYS A 169 -19.08 -2.93 -23.87
CA LYS A 169 -19.21 -3.09 -25.33
C LYS A 169 -18.28 -4.20 -25.85
N GLU A 170 -17.34 -4.66 -25.06
CA GLU A 170 -16.47 -5.78 -25.41
C GLU A 170 -17.23 -7.09 -25.20
N ASP A 171 -16.90 -8.09 -26.01
CA ASP A 171 -17.41 -9.45 -25.82
C ASP A 171 -16.56 -10.15 -24.77
N PHE A 172 -17.13 -10.43 -23.61
CA PHE A 172 -16.49 -11.18 -22.53
C PHE A 172 -17.52 -12.05 -21.79
N ASN A 173 -17.07 -13.17 -21.27
CA ASN A 173 -17.90 -14.12 -20.52
C ASN A 173 -17.42 -14.21 -19.09
N GLY A 174 -17.82 -13.25 -18.23
CA GLY A 174 -17.33 -13.19 -16.87
C GLY A 174 -17.77 -11.95 -16.09
N ILE A 175 -16.90 -11.41 -15.27
CA ILE A 175 -17.13 -10.27 -14.39
C ILE A 175 -16.01 -9.23 -14.51
#